data_3be59d017a6e9f960a8edee47c9f65d7
#
_entry.id   3be59d017a6e9f960a8edee47c9f65d7
#
_cell.length_a   1.000
_cell.length_b   1.000
_cell.length_c   1.000
_cell.angle_alpha   90.00
_cell.angle_beta   90.00
_cell.angle_gamma   90.00
#
_symmetry.space_group_name_H-M   'P 1'
#
loop_
_entity.id
_entity.type
_entity.pdbx_description
1 polymer ?
#
loop_
_entity_poly.entity_id
_entity_poly.type
_entity_poly.pdbx_seq_one_letter_code
_entity_poly.pdbx_strand_id
1 'polypeptide(L)'
;MLTKIKDTINKMYCFFFDHELLDKLIIAYSIDVGYMYATISIYKVSKCRKCGKTFCKKIDSYDKFGWYSQYLADEEEKILRKRGIVSIAEAYQKVEKKD
;
A
#
# COMPACT_ATOMS: atom_id res chain seq x y z
N MET A 1 -8.46 -31.01 -6.57
CA MET A 1 -8.55 -31.27 -5.13
C MET A 1 -7.25 -31.01 -4.40
N LEU A 2 -6.12 -31.38 -4.93
CA LEU A 2 -4.82 -31.12 -4.31
C LEU A 2 -4.54 -29.62 -4.16
N THR A 3 -5.04 -28.80 -5.10
CA THR A 3 -4.86 -27.35 -5.08
C THR A 3 -5.58 -26.70 -3.88
N LYS A 4 -6.77 -27.18 -3.53
CA LYS A 4 -7.53 -26.64 -2.40
C LYS A 4 -6.86 -26.93 -1.05
N ILE A 5 -6.30 -28.11 -0.90
CA ILE A 5 -5.58 -28.51 0.32
C ILE A 5 -4.32 -27.66 0.48
N LYS A 6 -3.59 -27.44 -0.60
CA LYS A 6 -2.38 -26.65 -0.62
C LYS A 6 -2.66 -25.19 -0.24
N ASP A 7 -3.75 -24.61 -0.78
CA ASP A 7 -4.17 -23.24 -0.46
C ASP A 7 -4.56 -23.11 1.01
N THR A 8 -5.28 -24.11 1.55
CA THR A 8 -5.68 -24.11 2.97
C THR A 8 -4.45 -24.16 3.86
N ILE A 9 -3.47 -25.00 3.55
CA ILE A 9 -2.23 -25.11 4.33
C ILE A 9 -1.46 -23.78 4.28
N ASN A 10 -1.36 -23.16 3.11
CA ASN A 10 -0.67 -21.87 2.96
C ASN A 10 -1.37 -20.75 3.74
N LYS A 11 -2.71 -20.73 3.74
CA LYS A 11 -3.48 -19.76 4.53
C LYS A 11 -3.27 -19.96 6.02
N MET A 12 -3.23 -21.21 6.49
CA MET A 12 -2.95 -21.53 7.89
C MET A 12 -1.54 -21.11 8.27
N TYR A 13 -0.56 -21.36 7.40
CA TYR A 13 0.82 -20.93 7.62
C TYR A 13 0.89 -19.41 7.80
N CYS A 14 0.25 -18.66 6.93
CA CYS A 14 0.24 -17.20 6.99
C CYS A 14 -0.45 -16.68 8.25
N PHE A 15 -1.48 -17.38 8.73
CA PHE A 15 -2.16 -17.02 9.96
C PHE A 15 -1.25 -17.17 11.18
N PHE A 16 -0.45 -18.25 11.24
CA PHE A 16 0.43 -18.53 12.39
C PHE A 16 1.78 -17.80 12.33
N PHE A 17 2.27 -17.51 11.13
CA PHE A 17 3.64 -17.01 10.94
C PHE A 17 3.70 -15.58 10.36
N ASP A 18 2.61 -14.83 10.45
CA ASP A 18 2.53 -13.40 10.06
C ASP A 18 3.01 -13.07 8.64
N HIS A 19 2.78 -13.96 7.68
CA HIS A 19 3.06 -13.70 6.25
C HIS A 19 4.50 -13.27 5.99
N GLU A 20 5.46 -13.98 6.51
CA GLU A 20 6.89 -13.64 6.38
C GLU A 20 7.40 -13.66 4.94
N LEU A 21 6.75 -14.40 4.04
CA LEU A 21 7.18 -14.56 2.66
C LEU A 21 6.49 -13.56 1.73
N LEU A 22 7.05 -12.35 1.67
CA LEU A 22 6.53 -11.28 0.80
C LEU A 22 7.13 -11.40 -0.60
N ASP A 23 6.26 -11.43 -1.61
CA ASP A 23 6.68 -11.53 -3.00
C ASP A 23 6.97 -10.15 -3.61
N LYS A 24 6.07 -9.18 -3.38
CA LYS A 24 6.21 -7.83 -3.89
C LYS A 24 6.02 -6.83 -2.76
N LEU A 25 6.80 -5.76 -2.81
CA LEU A 25 6.71 -4.68 -1.85
C LEU A 25 6.70 -3.35 -2.59
N ILE A 26 5.67 -2.56 -2.39
CA ILE A 26 5.52 -1.25 -3.04
C ILE A 26 5.13 -0.22 -1.99
N ILE A 27 5.80 0.94 -2.02
CA ILE A 27 5.46 2.05 -1.14
C ILE A 27 4.44 2.92 -1.86
N ALA A 28 3.34 3.22 -1.15
CA ALA A 28 2.22 3.94 -1.72
C ALA A 28 1.82 5.12 -0.84
N TYR A 29 1.10 6.07 -1.43
CA TYR A 29 0.60 7.22 -0.69
C TYR A 29 -0.91 7.33 -0.85
N SER A 30 -1.54 8.00 0.13
CA SER A 30 -2.93 8.44 0.08
C SER A 30 -2.98 9.86 0.62
N ILE A 31 -3.68 10.75 -0.08
CA ILE A 31 -3.78 12.14 0.31
C ILE A 31 -5.25 12.50 0.51
N ASP A 32 -5.60 12.92 1.73
CA ASP A 32 -6.93 13.40 2.08
C ASP A 32 -6.90 14.91 2.20
N VAL A 33 -7.72 15.61 1.40
CA VAL A 33 -7.78 17.07 1.41
C VAL A 33 -8.94 17.52 2.30
N GLY A 34 -8.62 18.27 3.34
CA GLY A 34 -9.59 18.87 4.23
C GLY A 34 -9.62 20.40 4.08
N TYR A 35 -10.32 21.06 5.01
CA TYR A 35 -10.38 22.51 5.04
C TYR A 35 -9.07 23.05 5.63
N MET A 36 -8.29 23.76 4.82
CA MET A 36 -7.00 24.35 5.19
C MET A 36 -5.93 23.34 5.61
N TYR A 37 -6.10 22.08 5.26
CA TYR A 37 -5.05 21.07 5.51
C TYR A 37 -5.15 19.93 4.50
N ALA A 38 -4.04 19.21 4.36
CA ALA A 38 -3.99 17.98 3.59
C ALA A 38 -3.26 16.93 4.42
N THR A 39 -3.84 15.75 4.57
CA THR A 39 -3.24 14.64 5.31
C THR A 39 -2.62 13.67 4.32
N ILE A 40 -1.33 13.45 4.45
CA ILE A 40 -0.58 12.53 3.60
C ILE A 40 -0.28 11.28 4.41
N SER A 41 -0.70 10.13 3.92
CA SER A 41 -0.44 8.84 4.55
C SER A 41 0.41 7.99 3.64
N ILE A 42 1.42 7.34 4.20
CA ILE A 42 2.33 6.46 3.46
C ILE A 42 2.05 5.04 3.89
N TYR A 43 1.91 4.15 2.91
CA TYR A 43 1.56 2.76 3.13
C TYR A 43 2.58 1.84 2.49
N LYS A 44 2.70 0.68 3.08
CA LYS A 44 3.46 -0.43 2.54
C LYS A 44 2.48 -1.45 2.01
N VAL A 45 2.45 -1.63 0.68
CA VAL A 45 1.58 -2.59 0.02
C VAL A 45 2.41 -3.79 -0.38
N SER A 46 2.01 -4.97 0.04
CA SER A 46 2.76 -6.20 -0.19
C SER A 46 1.83 -7.37 -0.44
N LYS A 47 2.35 -8.40 -1.07
CA LYS A 47 1.62 -9.62 -1.37
C LYS A 47 2.36 -10.81 -0.78
N CYS A 48 1.66 -11.66 -0.04
CA CYS A 48 2.25 -12.87 0.51
C CYS A 48 2.46 -13.91 -0.58
N ARG A 49 3.67 -14.44 -0.67
CA ARG A 49 4.02 -15.45 -1.68
C ARG A 49 3.23 -16.75 -1.49
N LYS A 50 2.93 -17.11 -0.26
CA LYS A 50 2.26 -18.38 0.04
C LYS A 50 0.76 -18.35 -0.16
N CYS A 51 0.08 -17.37 0.44
CA CYS A 51 -1.39 -17.32 0.38
C CYS A 51 -1.92 -16.40 -0.72
N GLY A 52 -1.07 -15.59 -1.34
CA GLY A 52 -1.48 -14.66 -2.39
C GLY A 52 -2.27 -13.46 -1.88
N LYS A 53 -2.36 -13.29 -0.56
CA LYS A 53 -3.13 -12.21 0.04
C LYS A 53 -2.36 -10.89 -0.02
N THR A 54 -3.05 -9.80 -0.36
CA THR A 54 -2.45 -8.47 -0.44
C THR A 54 -2.66 -7.75 0.88
N PHE A 55 -1.61 -7.10 1.37
CA PHE A 55 -1.62 -6.37 2.63
C PHE A 55 -1.26 -4.92 2.38
N CYS A 56 -1.91 -4.03 3.13
CA CYS A 56 -1.63 -2.60 3.11
C CYS A 56 -1.49 -2.14 4.55
N LYS A 57 -0.30 -1.68 4.91
CA LYS A 57 -0.01 -1.22 6.26
C LYS A 57 0.46 0.23 6.24
N LYS A 58 -0.18 1.08 7.05
CA LYS A 58 0.24 2.47 7.21
C LYS A 58 1.56 2.50 7.98
N ILE A 59 2.57 3.12 7.40
CA ILE A 59 3.89 3.23 8.02
C ILE A 59 4.21 4.66 8.46
N ASP A 60 3.53 5.66 7.89
CA ASP A 60 3.75 7.05 8.26
C ASP A 60 2.51 7.87 7.90
N SER A 61 2.36 9.02 8.57
CA SER A 61 1.27 9.96 8.29
C SER A 61 1.68 11.34 8.77
N TYR A 62 1.42 12.36 7.95
CA TYR A 62 1.71 13.74 8.34
C TYR A 62 0.72 14.69 7.68
N ASP A 63 0.53 15.87 8.28
CA ASP A 63 -0.38 16.90 7.81
C ASP A 63 0.38 18.09 7.28
N LYS A 64 -0.15 18.69 6.22
CA LYS A 64 0.29 19.98 5.69
C LYS A 64 -0.84 20.98 5.89
N PHE A 65 -0.54 22.13 6.46
CA PHE A 65 -1.53 23.17 6.75
C PHE A 65 -1.33 24.39 5.85
N GLY A 66 -2.42 24.96 5.37
CA GLY A 66 -2.38 26.15 4.53
C GLY A 66 -3.73 26.48 3.93
N TRP A 67 -3.86 27.69 3.37
CA TRP A 67 -5.10 28.17 2.79
C TRP A 67 -5.54 27.41 1.55
N TYR A 68 -4.59 26.85 0.80
CA TYR A 68 -4.86 26.15 -0.46
C TYR A 68 -4.50 24.67 -0.29
N SER A 69 -5.37 23.94 0.42
CA SER A 69 -5.12 22.52 0.73
C SER A 69 -4.97 21.64 -0.50
N GLN A 70 -5.74 21.92 -1.57
CA GLN A 70 -5.61 21.19 -2.81
C GLN A 70 -4.25 21.41 -3.48
N TYR A 71 -3.76 22.64 -3.43
CA TYR A 71 -2.43 22.97 -3.96
C TYR A 71 -1.34 22.23 -3.16
N LEU A 72 -1.48 22.21 -1.83
CA LEU A 72 -0.55 21.47 -0.97
C LEU A 72 -0.53 19.97 -1.31
N ALA A 73 -1.72 19.41 -1.52
CA ALA A 73 -1.84 18.00 -1.89
C ALA A 73 -1.16 17.71 -3.24
N ASP A 74 -1.39 18.56 -4.22
CA ASP A 74 -0.80 18.40 -5.56
C ASP A 74 0.74 18.50 -5.52
N GLU A 75 1.26 19.42 -4.73
CA GLU A 75 2.71 19.58 -4.58
C GLU A 75 3.34 18.36 -3.89
N GLU A 76 2.71 17.87 -2.83
CA GLU A 76 3.19 16.67 -2.14
C GLU A 76 3.14 15.45 -3.05
N GLU A 77 2.08 15.30 -3.84
CA GLU A 77 1.96 14.22 -4.80
C GLU A 77 3.12 14.22 -5.80
N LYS A 78 3.48 15.39 -6.33
CA LYS A 78 4.61 15.52 -7.24
C LYS A 78 5.91 15.06 -6.59
N ILE A 79 6.14 15.47 -5.35
CA ILE A 79 7.34 15.10 -4.60
C ILE A 79 7.40 13.58 -4.39
N LEU A 80 6.28 12.98 -3.98
CA LEU A 80 6.21 11.54 -3.73
C LEU A 80 6.43 10.73 -5.01
N ARG A 81 5.83 11.16 -6.11
CA ARG A 81 6.02 10.49 -7.40
C ARG A 81 7.46 10.56 -7.89
N LYS A 82 8.14 11.66 -7.65
CA LYS A 82 9.57 11.80 -7.98
C LYS A 82 10.43 10.81 -7.19
N ARG A 83 10.00 10.46 -5.98
CA ARG A 83 10.69 9.47 -5.14
C ARG A 83 10.33 8.03 -5.49
N GLY A 84 9.46 7.82 -6.49
CA GLY A 84 9.03 6.48 -6.87
C GLY A 84 7.85 5.94 -6.07
N ILE A 85 7.23 6.79 -5.25
CA ILE A 85 6.05 6.40 -4.48
C ILE A 85 4.80 6.61 -5.35
N VAL A 86 3.94 5.58 -5.43
CA VAL A 86 2.74 5.60 -6.27
C VAL A 86 1.48 5.69 -5.42
N SER A 87 0.33 5.95 -6.03
CA SER A 87 -0.93 5.94 -5.31
C SER A 87 -1.28 4.52 -4.86
N ILE A 88 -2.15 4.42 -3.84
CA ILE A 88 -2.58 3.10 -3.33
C ILE A 88 -3.21 2.27 -4.44
N ALA A 89 -4.06 2.87 -5.29
CA ALA A 89 -4.69 2.15 -6.38
C ALA A 89 -3.66 1.57 -7.36
N GLU A 90 -2.66 2.37 -7.73
CA GLU A 90 -1.57 1.93 -8.60
C GLU A 90 -0.74 0.82 -7.93
N ALA A 91 -0.49 0.93 -6.62
CA ALA A 91 0.26 -0.06 -5.88
C ALA A 91 -0.46 -1.41 -5.87
N TYR A 92 -1.77 -1.42 -5.64
CA TYR A 92 -2.57 -2.64 -5.69
C TYR A 92 -2.51 -3.29 -7.08
N GLN A 93 -2.63 -2.49 -8.12
CA GLN A 93 -2.53 -2.99 -9.50
C GLN A 93 -1.17 -3.64 -9.77
N LYS A 94 -0.10 -2.99 -9.34
CA LYS A 94 1.26 -3.51 -9.54
C LYS A 94 1.52 -4.79 -8.76
N VAL A 95 1.00 -4.88 -7.54
CA VAL A 95 1.19 -6.05 -6.68
C VAL A 95 0.40 -7.25 -7.21
N GLU A 96 -0.81 -7.01 -7.70
CA GLU A 96 -1.68 -8.06 -8.21
C GLU A 96 -1.37 -8.47 -9.65
N LYS A 97 -0.64 -7.63 -10.37
CA LYS A 97 -0.28 -7.91 -11.77
C LYS A 97 0.63 -9.13 -11.84
N LYS A 98 0.19 -10.14 -12.58
CA LYS A 98 1.01 -11.32 -12.83
C LYS A 98 2.07 -10.99 -13.89
N ASP A 99 3.29 -11.30 -13.56
CA ASP A 99 4.39 -11.17 -14.52
C ASP A 99 4.32 -12.30 -15.57
#